data_1cd393c1e91e189e98d87fb9dbc2ce86
#
_entry.id   1cd393c1e91e189e98d87fb9dbc2ce86
#
_cell.length_a   1.000
_cell.length_b   1.000
_cell.length_c   1.000
_cell.angle_alpha   90.00
_cell.angle_beta   90.00
_cell.angle_gamma   90.00
#
_symmetry.space_group_name_H-M   'P 1'
#
loop_
_entity.id
_entity.type
_entity.pdbx_description
1 polymer ?
#
loop_
_entity_poly.entity_id
_entity_poly.type
_entity_poly.pdbx_seq_one_letter_code
_entity_poly.pdbx_strand_id
1 'polypeptide(L)'
;LHLSIRRQRQMCIRDRVKEVAQKTADKAGDGTTTATVLAEAIIKEGCKAVAAGMNPMDLKRGIDMAVEAVVEDVKSRSKEIKTSEEIAQVGTISANGDTSIGEYLARAMEKVGNDGVITVEDAKGLETELDVVEGMQFDRGYLSPYFVTDADKMTAEYEAPYVLLYDQKISNLQAILPVLEAVLQSGRALLIVAEDIDGEALATLVVNRIRSGLKVCAVKAPGFGDRRKAILQDLAILTGGQVISEELGMKLENTTVDMLGTAKRVVVTKDDTTIIDGAGDKAVIEARKTQIKKEIEKTTSDYDREKLQ
;
A
#
# COMPACT_ATOMS: atom_id res chain seq x y z
N LEU A 1 -22.37 5.48 -39.03
CA LEU A 1 -21.81 4.23 -38.50
C LEU A 1 -20.26 4.15 -38.65
N HIS A 2 -19.66 4.48 -39.81
CA HIS A 2 -18.19 4.41 -40.00
C HIS A 2 -17.39 5.37 -39.11
N LEU A 3 -17.88 6.55 -38.81
CA LEU A 3 -17.21 7.54 -37.95
C LEU A 3 -17.21 7.14 -36.46
N SER A 4 -18.29 6.49 -36.00
CA SER A 4 -18.37 6.02 -34.63
C SER A 4 -17.46 4.83 -34.36
N ILE A 5 -17.31 3.91 -35.32
CA ILE A 5 -16.40 2.75 -35.25
C ILE A 5 -14.93 3.20 -35.26
N ARG A 6 -14.57 4.22 -36.05
CA ARG A 6 -13.21 4.80 -36.04
C ARG A 6 -12.92 5.47 -34.70
N ARG A 7 -13.86 6.22 -34.13
CA ARG A 7 -13.72 6.84 -32.80
C ARG A 7 -13.55 5.80 -31.70
N GLN A 8 -14.34 4.73 -31.71
CA GLN A 8 -14.19 3.62 -30.75
C GLN A 8 -12.83 2.94 -30.86
N ARG A 9 -12.33 2.64 -32.08
CA ARG A 9 -10.98 2.06 -32.27
C ARG A 9 -9.88 2.98 -31.74
N GLN A 10 -9.94 4.26 -32.02
CA GLN A 10 -8.93 5.21 -31.51
C GLN A 10 -8.97 5.33 -29.98
N MET A 11 -10.16 5.29 -29.38
CA MET A 11 -10.33 5.28 -27.93
C MET A 11 -9.70 4.02 -27.32
N CYS A 12 -9.99 2.84 -27.85
CA CYS A 12 -9.42 1.58 -27.37
C CYS A 12 -7.89 1.52 -27.47
N ILE A 13 -7.30 2.04 -28.55
CA ILE A 13 -5.83 2.09 -28.70
C ILE A 13 -5.23 3.06 -27.69
N ARG A 14 -5.81 4.23 -27.52
CA ARG A 14 -5.36 5.22 -26.53
C ARG A 14 -5.40 4.66 -25.11
N ASP A 15 -6.48 3.98 -24.75
CA ASP A 15 -6.63 3.36 -23.44
C ASP A 15 -5.59 2.25 -23.20
N ARG A 16 -5.26 1.46 -24.22
CA ARG A 16 -4.20 0.45 -24.13
C ARG A 16 -2.82 1.04 -23.91
N VAL A 17 -2.49 2.13 -24.61
CA VAL A 17 -1.22 2.83 -24.43
C VAL A 17 -1.17 3.48 -23.03
N LYS A 18 -2.28 4.07 -22.57
CA LYS A 18 -2.40 4.59 -21.21
C LYS A 18 -2.18 3.49 -20.17
N GLU A 19 -2.72 2.29 -20.39
CA GLU A 19 -2.53 1.13 -19.50
C GLU A 19 -1.06 0.75 -19.35
N VAL A 20 -0.25 0.82 -20.43
CA VAL A 20 1.20 0.56 -20.36
C VAL A 20 1.90 1.57 -19.45
N ALA A 21 1.63 2.86 -19.64
CA ALA A 21 2.19 3.91 -18.80
C ALA A 21 1.74 3.76 -17.34
N GLN A 22 0.46 3.47 -17.10
CA GLN A 22 -0.08 3.29 -15.76
C GLN A 22 0.57 2.11 -15.03
N LYS A 23 0.68 0.94 -15.68
CA LYS A 23 1.35 -0.23 -15.08
C LYS A 23 2.82 0.03 -14.75
N THR A 24 3.50 0.87 -15.54
CA THR A 24 4.89 1.25 -15.25
C THR A 24 4.95 2.20 -14.06
N ALA A 25 4.05 3.18 -13.99
CA ALA A 25 3.93 4.07 -12.84
C ALA A 25 3.64 3.30 -11.54
N ASP A 26 2.67 2.38 -11.59
CA ASP A 26 2.26 1.58 -10.41
C ASP A 26 3.40 0.68 -9.88
N LYS A 27 4.28 0.18 -10.76
CA LYS A 27 5.37 -0.73 -10.37
C LYS A 27 6.68 -0.03 -10.01
N ALA A 28 7.02 1.03 -10.72
CA ALA A 28 8.34 1.66 -10.65
C ALA A 28 8.28 3.16 -10.26
N GLY A 29 7.10 3.77 -10.27
CA GLY A 29 6.94 5.21 -10.01
C GLY A 29 7.49 6.10 -11.12
N ASP A 30 8.28 5.57 -12.05
CA ASP A 30 8.98 6.31 -13.10
C ASP A 30 9.03 5.49 -14.42
N GLY A 31 9.56 6.09 -15.49
CA GLY A 31 9.77 5.40 -16.77
C GLY A 31 8.54 5.31 -17.67
N THR A 32 7.46 6.02 -17.39
CA THR A 32 6.22 5.99 -18.15
C THR A 32 6.41 6.39 -19.62
N THR A 33 7.23 7.40 -19.89
CA THR A 33 7.57 7.85 -21.24
C THR A 33 8.37 6.79 -21.99
N THR A 34 9.40 6.21 -21.35
CA THR A 34 10.22 5.15 -21.92
C THR A 34 9.37 3.93 -22.28
N ALA A 35 8.49 3.49 -21.38
CA ALA A 35 7.57 2.37 -21.64
C ALA A 35 6.63 2.66 -22.81
N THR A 36 6.14 3.88 -22.94
CA THR A 36 5.26 4.30 -24.03
C THR A 36 5.99 4.28 -25.37
N VAL A 37 7.24 4.80 -25.42
CA VAL A 37 8.08 4.77 -26.63
C VAL A 37 8.42 3.36 -27.05
N LEU A 38 8.76 2.48 -26.10
CA LEU A 38 9.02 1.07 -26.39
C LEU A 38 7.76 0.37 -26.92
N ALA A 39 6.59 0.63 -26.32
CA ALA A 39 5.33 0.08 -26.80
C ALA A 39 5.01 0.55 -28.23
N GLU A 40 5.23 1.83 -28.56
CA GLU A 40 5.07 2.32 -29.93
C GLU A 40 5.98 1.59 -30.91
N ALA A 41 7.26 1.44 -30.57
CA ALA A 41 8.22 0.77 -31.43
C ALA A 41 7.84 -0.70 -31.69
N ILE A 42 7.47 -1.45 -30.64
CA ILE A 42 7.04 -2.85 -30.75
C ILE A 42 5.77 -2.97 -31.61
N ILE A 43 4.78 -2.11 -31.38
CA ILE A 43 3.52 -2.13 -32.14
C ILE A 43 3.79 -1.80 -33.63
N LYS A 44 4.60 -0.80 -33.90
CA LYS A 44 4.90 -0.35 -35.25
C LYS A 44 5.60 -1.45 -36.07
N GLU A 45 6.62 -2.08 -35.52
CA GLU A 45 7.32 -3.19 -36.21
C GLU A 45 6.44 -4.45 -36.28
N GLY A 46 5.69 -4.75 -35.23
CA GLY A 46 4.73 -5.87 -35.21
C GLY A 46 3.63 -5.71 -36.27
N CYS A 47 3.10 -4.53 -36.45
CA CYS A 47 2.11 -4.27 -37.52
C CYS A 47 2.70 -4.47 -38.91
N LYS A 48 3.96 -4.10 -39.17
CA LYS A 48 4.63 -4.37 -40.45
C LYS A 48 4.77 -5.87 -40.69
N ALA A 49 5.19 -6.62 -39.69
CA ALA A 49 5.35 -8.08 -39.78
C ALA A 49 4.01 -8.79 -40.08
N VAL A 50 2.94 -8.41 -39.42
CA VAL A 50 1.60 -8.94 -39.64
C VAL A 50 1.08 -8.56 -41.03
N ALA A 51 1.32 -7.34 -41.49
CA ALA A 51 0.95 -6.89 -42.83
C ALA A 51 1.74 -7.64 -43.94
N ALA A 52 2.95 -8.11 -43.61
CA ALA A 52 3.76 -8.97 -44.49
C ALA A 52 3.33 -10.45 -44.48
N GLY A 53 2.26 -10.83 -43.76
CA GLY A 53 1.70 -12.17 -43.70
C GLY A 53 2.19 -13.03 -42.53
N MET A 54 2.93 -12.49 -41.57
CA MET A 54 3.35 -13.24 -40.39
C MET A 54 2.15 -13.54 -39.49
N ASN A 55 2.11 -14.77 -38.92
CA ASN A 55 1.08 -15.14 -37.96
C ASN A 55 1.21 -14.32 -36.67
N PRO A 56 0.16 -13.60 -36.24
CA PRO A 56 0.21 -12.78 -35.02
C PRO A 56 0.53 -13.55 -33.74
N MET A 57 0.13 -14.84 -33.67
CA MET A 57 0.40 -15.65 -32.47
C MET A 57 1.86 -16.09 -32.41
N ASP A 58 2.49 -16.38 -33.53
CA ASP A 58 3.91 -16.72 -33.60
C ASP A 58 4.76 -15.46 -33.33
N LEU A 59 4.34 -14.32 -33.86
CA LEU A 59 4.96 -13.04 -33.56
C LEU A 59 4.90 -12.75 -32.04
N LYS A 60 3.75 -12.97 -31.41
CA LYS A 60 3.61 -12.80 -29.95
C LYS A 60 4.59 -13.70 -29.18
N ARG A 61 4.71 -14.98 -29.53
CA ARG A 61 5.66 -15.90 -28.90
C ARG A 61 7.10 -15.42 -29.04
N GLY A 62 7.46 -14.93 -30.22
CA GLY A 62 8.78 -14.35 -30.46
C GLY A 62 9.05 -13.10 -29.61
N ILE A 63 8.06 -12.24 -29.45
CA ILE A 63 8.16 -11.07 -28.59
C ILE A 63 8.33 -11.50 -27.11
N ASP A 64 7.53 -12.46 -26.64
CA ASP A 64 7.62 -12.96 -25.27
C ASP A 64 9.04 -13.51 -24.96
N MET A 65 9.59 -14.34 -25.85
CA MET A 65 10.96 -14.87 -25.74
C MET A 65 12.03 -13.77 -25.74
N ALA A 66 11.88 -12.76 -26.60
CA ALA A 66 12.78 -11.64 -26.67
C ALA A 66 12.73 -10.79 -25.38
N VAL A 67 11.55 -10.59 -24.82
CA VAL A 67 11.36 -9.86 -23.55
C VAL A 67 12.05 -10.59 -22.40
N GLU A 68 11.90 -11.91 -22.30
CA GLU A 68 12.58 -12.71 -21.27
C GLU A 68 14.10 -12.54 -21.36
N ALA A 69 14.69 -12.70 -22.53
CA ALA A 69 16.14 -12.55 -22.74
C ALA A 69 16.63 -11.14 -22.43
N VAL A 70 15.89 -10.10 -22.85
CA VAL A 70 16.24 -8.70 -22.56
C VAL A 70 16.14 -8.39 -21.08
N VAL A 71 15.12 -8.88 -20.38
CA VAL A 71 14.94 -8.67 -18.95
C VAL A 71 16.08 -9.34 -18.17
N GLU A 72 16.51 -10.55 -18.57
CA GLU A 72 17.63 -11.24 -17.94
C GLU A 72 18.95 -10.48 -18.15
N ASP A 73 19.20 -9.98 -19.34
CA ASP A 73 20.40 -9.17 -19.64
C ASP A 73 20.39 -7.86 -18.84
N VAL A 74 19.26 -7.15 -18.78
CA VAL A 74 19.10 -5.92 -17.98
C VAL A 74 19.35 -6.18 -16.49
N LYS A 75 18.80 -7.28 -15.94
CA LYS A 75 19.05 -7.68 -14.55
C LYS A 75 20.53 -7.96 -14.29
N SER A 76 21.23 -8.63 -15.23
CA SER A 76 22.65 -8.94 -15.09
C SER A 76 23.55 -7.69 -15.08
N ARG A 77 23.09 -6.62 -15.74
CA ARG A 77 23.82 -5.33 -15.81
C ARG A 77 23.40 -4.34 -14.73
N SER A 78 22.30 -4.62 -14.02
CA SER A 78 21.82 -3.73 -12.98
C SER A 78 22.82 -3.64 -11.83
N LYS A 79 23.02 -2.45 -11.31
CA LYS A 79 23.89 -2.18 -10.16
C LYS A 79 23.02 -1.87 -8.94
N GLU A 80 23.25 -2.57 -7.85
CA GLU A 80 22.60 -2.25 -6.57
C GLU A 80 23.10 -0.89 -6.05
N ILE A 81 22.17 -0.07 -5.60
CA ILE A 81 22.44 1.21 -4.96
C ILE A 81 22.83 0.95 -3.51
N LYS A 82 23.99 1.47 -3.08
CA LYS A 82 24.55 1.23 -1.73
C LYS A 82 24.86 2.51 -0.97
N THR A 83 25.03 3.63 -1.65
CA THR A 83 25.46 4.88 -1.03
C THR A 83 24.37 5.95 -1.08
N SER A 84 24.37 6.83 -0.09
CA SER A 84 23.44 7.97 -0.03
C SER A 84 23.57 8.87 -1.25
N GLU A 85 24.78 9.01 -1.81
CA GLU A 85 25.03 9.78 -3.02
C GLU A 85 24.41 9.13 -4.26
N GLU A 86 24.46 7.81 -4.41
CA GLU A 86 23.78 7.07 -5.48
C GLU A 86 22.25 7.19 -5.37
N ILE A 87 21.70 7.19 -4.15
CA ILE A 87 20.27 7.45 -3.91
C ILE A 87 19.89 8.87 -4.36
N ALA A 88 20.69 9.88 -4.01
CA ALA A 88 20.46 11.25 -4.42
C ALA A 88 20.50 11.40 -5.96
N GLN A 89 21.42 10.72 -6.63
CA GLN A 89 21.52 10.73 -8.10
C GLN A 89 20.28 10.14 -8.76
N VAL A 90 19.80 8.98 -8.29
CA VAL A 90 18.57 8.34 -8.81
C VAL A 90 17.35 9.22 -8.54
N GLY A 91 17.21 9.76 -7.33
CA GLY A 91 16.15 10.69 -6.98
C GLY A 91 16.15 11.95 -7.85
N THR A 92 17.32 12.51 -8.14
CA THR A 92 17.50 13.66 -9.05
C THR A 92 17.05 13.33 -10.46
N ILE A 93 17.39 12.16 -10.99
CA ILE A 93 16.98 11.72 -12.33
C ILE A 93 15.44 11.57 -12.38
N SER A 94 14.84 10.92 -11.42
CA SER A 94 13.38 10.77 -11.34
C SER A 94 12.65 12.11 -11.17
N ALA A 95 13.29 13.07 -10.53
CA ALA A 95 12.78 14.44 -10.37
C ALA A 95 13.11 15.36 -11.58
N ASN A 96 13.41 14.81 -12.75
CA ASN A 96 13.75 15.57 -13.96
C ASN A 96 14.97 16.53 -13.80
N GLY A 97 15.94 16.15 -12.98
CA GLY A 97 17.17 16.89 -12.76
C GLY A 97 17.14 17.84 -11.56
N ASP A 98 16.09 17.82 -10.76
CA ASP A 98 16.05 18.60 -9.51
C ASP A 98 16.88 17.92 -8.41
N THR A 99 18.05 18.48 -8.17
CA THR A 99 19.01 17.97 -7.17
C THR A 99 18.49 18.12 -5.73
N SER A 100 17.66 19.13 -5.47
CA SER A 100 17.12 19.36 -4.12
C SER A 100 16.20 18.22 -3.68
N ILE A 101 15.37 17.72 -4.57
CA ILE A 101 14.50 16.55 -4.33
C ILE A 101 15.34 15.29 -4.11
N GLY A 102 16.38 15.08 -4.93
CA GLY A 102 17.31 13.96 -4.76
C GLY A 102 17.99 13.95 -3.39
N GLU A 103 18.44 15.11 -2.92
CA GLU A 103 19.06 15.28 -1.60
C GLU A 103 18.06 15.05 -0.45
N TYR A 104 16.81 15.52 -0.59
CA TYR A 104 15.76 15.23 0.39
C TYR A 104 15.48 13.75 0.50
N LEU A 105 15.37 13.04 -0.62
CA LEU A 105 15.17 11.58 -0.64
C LEU A 105 16.34 10.83 -0.01
N ALA A 106 17.59 11.21 -0.34
CA ALA A 106 18.76 10.59 0.26
C ALA A 106 18.82 10.78 1.78
N ARG A 107 18.52 11.97 2.28
CA ARG A 107 18.43 12.25 3.72
C ARG A 107 17.28 11.49 4.39
N ALA A 108 16.16 11.31 3.70
CA ALA A 108 15.05 10.51 4.20
C ALA A 108 15.46 9.06 4.36
N MET A 109 16.06 8.47 3.31
CA MET A 109 16.55 7.09 3.32
C MET A 109 17.64 6.85 4.38
N GLU A 110 18.52 7.82 4.60
CA GLU A 110 19.54 7.72 5.66
C GLU A 110 18.91 7.62 7.06
N LYS A 111 17.78 8.33 7.29
CA LYS A 111 17.09 8.34 8.59
C LYS A 111 16.22 7.10 8.81
N VAL A 112 15.50 6.63 7.77
CA VAL A 112 14.55 5.53 7.89
C VAL A 112 15.15 4.16 7.49
N GLY A 113 16.29 4.16 6.81
CA GLY A 113 16.92 2.93 6.28
C GLY A 113 16.30 2.51 4.95
N ASN A 114 16.85 1.43 4.37
CA ASN A 114 16.42 0.94 3.05
C ASN A 114 15.01 0.36 3.05
N ASP A 115 14.52 -0.08 4.19
CA ASP A 115 13.21 -0.70 4.36
C ASP A 115 12.15 0.30 4.85
N GLY A 116 12.55 1.57 5.04
CA GLY A 116 11.65 2.63 5.50
C GLY A 116 10.70 3.12 4.41
N VAL A 117 9.50 3.49 4.80
CA VAL A 117 8.48 4.06 3.92
C VAL A 117 8.64 5.57 3.85
N ILE A 118 8.70 6.12 2.63
CA ILE A 118 8.73 7.55 2.37
C ILE A 118 7.41 7.94 1.71
N THR A 119 6.66 8.83 2.35
CA THR A 119 5.43 9.42 1.81
C THR A 119 5.66 10.89 1.50
N VAL A 120 5.00 11.40 0.46
CA VAL A 120 5.02 12.80 0.08
C VAL A 120 3.65 13.40 0.35
N GLU A 121 3.61 14.50 1.08
CA GLU A 121 2.39 15.20 1.46
C GLU A 121 2.53 16.70 1.17
N ASP A 122 1.39 17.37 1.02
CA ASP A 122 1.37 18.83 0.87
C ASP A 122 1.80 19.49 2.19
N ALA A 123 2.84 20.32 2.11
CA ALA A 123 3.31 21.07 3.28
C ALA A 123 2.27 22.11 3.71
N LYS A 124 2.15 22.32 5.01
CA LYS A 124 1.34 23.41 5.57
C LYS A 124 2.03 24.78 5.46
N GLY A 125 3.34 24.76 5.21
CA GLY A 125 4.22 25.94 5.04
C GLY A 125 4.66 26.13 3.59
N LEU A 126 5.56 27.12 3.39
CA LEU A 126 6.16 27.44 2.08
C LEU A 126 7.44 26.63 1.82
N GLU A 127 8.00 26.00 2.85
CA GLU A 127 9.25 25.26 2.74
C GLU A 127 8.97 23.74 2.80
N THR A 128 9.85 22.98 2.14
CA THR A 128 9.82 21.51 2.21
C THR A 128 10.44 21.05 3.51
N GLU A 129 9.68 20.33 4.31
CA GLU A 129 10.10 19.76 5.59
C GLU A 129 10.27 18.24 5.48
N LEU A 130 11.18 17.67 6.26
CA LEU A 130 11.40 16.24 6.37
C LEU A 130 11.14 15.79 7.81
N ASP A 131 9.97 15.21 8.03
CA ASP A 131 9.58 14.62 9.30
C ASP A 131 9.79 13.12 9.30
N VAL A 132 10.33 12.58 10.39
CA VAL A 132 10.47 11.13 10.61
C VAL A 132 9.60 10.75 11.79
N VAL A 133 8.67 9.85 11.55
CA VAL A 133 7.70 9.39 12.54
C VAL A 133 7.71 7.88 12.64
N GLU A 134 7.32 7.36 13.79
CA GLU A 134 7.13 5.93 13.97
C GLU A 134 5.86 5.50 13.21
N GLY A 135 5.98 4.44 12.43
CA GLY A 135 4.86 3.97 11.62
C GLY A 135 5.05 2.54 11.15
N MET A 136 4.03 2.01 10.50
CA MET A 136 4.06 0.71 9.87
C MET A 136 3.22 0.72 8.60
N GLN A 137 3.73 0.10 7.55
CA GLN A 137 2.98 -0.20 6.34
C GLN A 137 2.84 -1.70 6.14
N PHE A 138 1.70 -2.14 5.66
CA PHE A 138 1.45 -3.54 5.29
C PHE A 138 0.60 -3.66 4.04
N ASP A 139 0.80 -4.77 3.32
CA ASP A 139 0.24 -5.11 2.01
C ASP A 139 -1.24 -5.57 2.08
N ARG A 140 -2.11 -4.77 2.68
CA ARG A 140 -3.57 -4.97 2.68
C ARG A 140 -4.27 -3.64 2.55
N GLY A 141 -5.07 -3.49 1.51
CA GLY A 141 -5.88 -2.31 1.29
C GLY A 141 -7.31 -2.44 1.83
N TYR A 142 -8.13 -1.44 1.52
CA TYR A 142 -9.53 -1.40 1.96
C TYR A 142 -10.35 -2.55 1.37
N LEU A 143 -11.27 -3.10 2.17
CA LEU A 143 -12.17 -4.18 1.75
C LEU A 143 -13.27 -3.71 0.80
N SER A 144 -13.53 -2.41 0.73
CA SER A 144 -14.54 -1.86 -0.16
C SER A 144 -14.13 -0.47 -0.66
N PRO A 145 -14.27 -0.20 -1.97
CA PRO A 145 -14.03 1.14 -2.53
C PRO A 145 -14.92 2.23 -1.91
N TYR A 146 -16.02 1.84 -1.31
CA TYR A 146 -16.89 2.79 -0.59
C TYR A 146 -16.24 3.39 0.66
N PHE A 147 -15.10 2.90 1.13
CA PHE A 147 -14.34 3.50 2.22
C PHE A 147 -13.41 4.64 1.76
N VAL A 148 -13.26 4.86 0.47
CA VAL A 148 -12.44 5.94 -0.11
C VAL A 148 -12.95 7.30 0.33
N THR A 149 -12.04 8.17 0.80
CA THR A 149 -12.32 9.56 1.19
C THR A 149 -11.86 10.55 0.14
N ASP A 150 -10.79 10.23 -0.58
CA ASP A 150 -10.26 10.99 -1.72
C ASP A 150 -10.43 10.18 -3.00
N ALA A 151 -11.41 10.59 -3.82
CA ALA A 151 -11.74 9.89 -5.05
C ALA A 151 -10.69 10.06 -6.16
N ASP A 152 -9.92 11.13 -6.13
CA ASP A 152 -8.89 11.40 -7.15
C ASP A 152 -7.67 10.49 -6.94
N LYS A 153 -7.29 10.29 -5.68
CA LYS A 153 -6.18 9.41 -5.29
C LYS A 153 -6.64 7.97 -5.02
N MET A 154 -7.95 7.73 -4.95
CA MET A 154 -8.52 6.42 -4.54
C MET A 154 -7.98 5.95 -3.18
N THR A 155 -7.83 6.87 -2.23
CA THR A 155 -7.34 6.61 -0.87
C THR A 155 -8.41 6.88 0.19
N ALA A 156 -8.32 6.16 1.30
CA ALA A 156 -9.08 6.43 2.50
C ALA A 156 -8.12 6.98 3.56
N GLU A 157 -8.25 8.28 3.85
CA GLU A 157 -7.35 9.00 4.77
C GLU A 157 -8.13 9.45 5.99
N TYR A 158 -7.56 9.19 7.17
CA TYR A 158 -8.18 9.55 8.45
C TYR A 158 -7.15 10.15 9.39
N GLU A 159 -7.50 11.30 9.96
CA GLU A 159 -6.72 11.95 11.01
C GLU A 159 -7.20 11.49 12.39
N ALA A 160 -6.25 11.23 13.28
CA ALA A 160 -6.45 10.76 14.65
C ALA A 160 -7.49 9.61 14.77
N PRO A 161 -7.44 8.54 13.93
CA PRO A 161 -8.40 7.46 14.01
C PRO A 161 -8.17 6.58 15.23
N TYR A 162 -9.23 5.89 15.67
CA TYR A 162 -9.11 4.69 16.48
C TYR A 162 -8.74 3.50 15.61
N VAL A 163 -8.03 2.53 16.19
CA VAL A 163 -7.62 1.29 15.52
C VAL A 163 -8.12 0.11 16.33
N LEU A 164 -9.05 -0.65 15.76
CA LEU A 164 -9.53 -1.91 16.34
C LEU A 164 -8.75 -3.06 15.71
N LEU A 165 -8.11 -3.88 16.54
CA LEU A 165 -7.35 -5.06 16.14
C LEU A 165 -8.07 -6.30 16.64
N TYR A 166 -8.49 -7.17 15.71
CA TYR A 166 -9.22 -8.40 16.01
C TYR A 166 -8.59 -9.59 15.29
N ASP A 167 -8.33 -10.66 16.00
CA ASP A 167 -7.59 -11.81 15.48
C ASP A 167 -8.46 -12.82 14.71
N GLN A 168 -9.76 -12.62 14.70
CA GLN A 168 -10.71 -13.49 14.01
C GLN A 168 -11.54 -12.75 12.97
N LYS A 169 -12.45 -13.49 12.35
CA LYS A 169 -13.39 -13.00 11.35
C LYS A 169 -14.59 -12.31 12.00
N ILE A 170 -14.95 -11.13 11.49
CA ILE A 170 -16.17 -10.43 11.90
C ILE A 170 -17.31 -10.84 10.99
N SER A 171 -18.20 -11.71 11.51
CA SER A 171 -19.38 -12.19 10.79
C SER A 171 -20.66 -11.44 11.17
N ASN A 172 -20.73 -10.94 12.41
CA ASN A 172 -21.90 -10.25 12.92
C ASN A 172 -21.53 -8.84 13.42
N LEU A 173 -22.21 -7.84 12.89
CA LEU A 173 -22.01 -6.44 13.30
C LEU A 173 -22.55 -6.15 14.70
N GLN A 174 -23.47 -6.96 15.23
CA GLN A 174 -24.00 -6.75 16.58
C GLN A 174 -22.90 -6.80 17.64
N ALA A 175 -21.90 -7.66 17.45
CA ALA A 175 -20.76 -7.74 18.36
C ALA A 175 -19.88 -6.47 18.41
N ILE A 176 -19.87 -5.69 17.34
CA ILE A 176 -19.06 -4.46 17.23
C ILE A 176 -19.90 -3.18 17.46
N LEU A 177 -21.22 -3.29 17.56
CA LEU A 177 -22.10 -2.13 17.72
C LEU A 177 -21.69 -1.21 18.88
N PRO A 178 -21.38 -1.68 20.08
CA PRO A 178 -20.96 -0.81 21.18
C PRO A 178 -19.75 0.06 20.85
N VAL A 179 -18.77 -0.53 20.12
CA VAL A 179 -17.57 0.20 19.67
C VAL A 179 -17.94 1.24 18.62
N LEU A 180 -18.79 0.87 17.63
CA LEU A 180 -19.22 1.80 16.59
C LEU A 180 -19.99 2.98 17.14
N GLU A 181 -20.87 2.76 18.13
CA GLU A 181 -21.63 3.82 18.80
C GLU A 181 -20.70 4.76 19.58
N ALA A 182 -19.75 4.22 20.32
CA ALA A 182 -18.76 5.00 21.06
C ALA A 182 -17.86 5.84 20.14
N VAL A 183 -17.42 5.25 19.03
CA VAL A 183 -16.64 5.94 18.00
C VAL A 183 -17.46 7.04 17.34
N LEU A 184 -18.72 6.77 17.00
CA LEU A 184 -19.63 7.79 16.43
C LEU A 184 -19.83 8.97 17.38
N GLN A 185 -20.02 8.72 18.67
CA GLN A 185 -20.14 9.77 19.69
C GLN A 185 -18.86 10.61 19.83
N SER A 186 -17.69 10.00 19.65
CA SER A 186 -16.40 10.71 19.70
C SER A 186 -16.14 11.58 18.46
N GLY A 187 -16.84 11.35 17.36
CA GLY A 187 -16.63 12.02 16.06
C GLY A 187 -15.35 11.64 15.34
N ARG A 188 -14.54 10.73 15.91
CA ARG A 188 -13.30 10.22 15.32
C ARG A 188 -13.58 9.11 14.30
N ALA A 189 -12.59 8.81 13.48
CA ALA A 189 -12.66 7.70 12.54
C ALA A 189 -12.25 6.38 13.22
N LEU A 190 -12.64 5.25 12.63
CA LEU A 190 -12.26 3.91 13.06
C LEU A 190 -11.64 3.13 11.90
N LEU A 191 -10.40 2.66 12.10
CA LEU A 191 -9.81 1.62 11.28
C LEU A 191 -10.06 0.27 11.95
N ILE A 192 -10.64 -0.67 11.21
CA ILE A 192 -10.84 -2.05 11.67
C ILE A 192 -9.83 -2.94 10.93
N VAL A 193 -8.97 -3.61 11.68
CA VAL A 193 -8.03 -4.62 11.18
C VAL A 193 -8.45 -5.96 11.75
N ALA A 194 -9.01 -6.83 10.93
CA ALA A 194 -9.50 -8.14 11.33
C ALA A 194 -9.02 -9.23 10.37
N GLU A 195 -9.09 -10.51 10.78
CA GLU A 195 -8.77 -11.61 9.89
C GLU A 195 -9.53 -11.53 8.57
N ASP A 196 -10.83 -11.33 8.67
CA ASP A 196 -11.73 -11.07 7.54
C ASP A 196 -13.00 -10.38 8.05
N ILE A 197 -13.79 -9.82 7.14
CA ILE A 197 -15.12 -9.28 7.43
C ILE A 197 -16.09 -9.89 6.43
N ASP A 198 -17.10 -10.59 6.92
CA ASP A 198 -18.12 -11.21 6.07
C ASP A 198 -18.90 -10.17 5.24
N GLY A 199 -19.39 -10.60 4.10
CA GLY A 199 -20.09 -9.73 3.16
C GLY A 199 -21.29 -9.00 3.78
N GLU A 200 -22.02 -9.63 4.70
CA GLU A 200 -23.16 -9.00 5.41
C GLU A 200 -22.68 -7.91 6.39
N ALA A 201 -21.65 -8.20 7.18
CA ALA A 201 -21.04 -7.24 8.09
C ALA A 201 -20.41 -6.08 7.32
N LEU A 202 -19.68 -6.37 6.24
CA LEU A 202 -19.09 -5.37 5.36
C LEU A 202 -20.15 -4.48 4.72
N ALA A 203 -21.21 -5.07 4.16
CA ALA A 203 -22.32 -4.32 3.54
C ALA A 203 -22.97 -3.36 4.56
N THR A 204 -23.16 -3.81 5.79
CA THR A 204 -23.74 -2.97 6.85
C THR A 204 -22.82 -1.83 7.27
N LEU A 205 -21.49 -2.06 7.34
CA LEU A 205 -20.50 -0.99 7.58
C LEU A 205 -20.57 0.06 6.46
N VAL A 206 -20.62 -0.36 5.21
CA VAL A 206 -20.75 0.54 4.05
C VAL A 206 -22.04 1.34 4.09
N VAL A 207 -23.18 0.70 4.38
CA VAL A 207 -24.47 1.38 4.51
C VAL A 207 -24.47 2.42 5.63
N ASN A 208 -23.91 2.09 6.79
CA ASN A 208 -23.80 3.03 7.91
C ASN A 208 -22.87 4.20 7.59
N ARG A 209 -21.78 3.96 6.88
CA ARG A 209 -20.90 5.03 6.39
C ARG A 209 -21.66 6.02 5.49
N ILE A 210 -22.43 5.49 4.54
CA ILE A 210 -23.16 6.33 3.56
C ILE A 210 -24.31 7.06 4.24
N ARG A 211 -25.09 6.40 5.11
CA ARG A 211 -26.32 6.95 5.72
C ARG A 211 -26.07 7.77 6.97
N SER A 212 -25.17 7.31 7.85
CA SER A 212 -24.94 7.91 9.16
C SER A 212 -23.70 8.77 9.23
N GLY A 213 -22.92 8.86 8.14
CA GLY A 213 -21.65 9.59 8.13
C GLY A 213 -20.56 8.97 9.02
N LEU A 214 -20.72 7.69 9.39
CA LEU A 214 -19.70 6.97 10.18
C LEU A 214 -18.39 6.93 9.43
N LYS A 215 -17.34 7.47 10.01
CA LYS A 215 -15.99 7.47 9.44
C LYS A 215 -15.33 6.13 9.77
N VAL A 216 -15.45 5.16 8.89
CA VAL A 216 -14.91 3.80 9.10
C VAL A 216 -14.19 3.31 7.86
N CYS A 217 -13.09 2.59 8.07
CA CYS A 217 -12.43 1.78 7.06
C CYS A 217 -12.15 0.40 7.63
N ALA A 218 -12.24 -0.61 6.79
CA ALA A 218 -11.99 -1.99 7.17
C ALA A 218 -10.96 -2.61 6.22
N VAL A 219 -9.96 -3.26 6.80
CA VAL A 219 -8.87 -3.94 6.10
C VAL A 219 -8.66 -5.34 6.68
N LYS A 220 -8.11 -6.24 5.86
CA LYS A 220 -7.69 -7.56 6.34
C LYS A 220 -6.36 -7.46 7.07
N ALA A 221 -6.23 -8.20 8.16
CA ALA A 221 -4.95 -8.37 8.83
C ALA A 221 -3.95 -9.09 7.90
N PRO A 222 -2.70 -8.62 7.81
CA PRO A 222 -1.68 -9.25 7.00
C PRO A 222 -1.20 -10.57 7.62
N GLY A 223 -0.71 -11.48 6.78
CA GLY A 223 -0.22 -12.79 7.18
C GLY A 223 -1.32 -13.83 7.44
N PHE A 224 -0.90 -15.01 7.91
CA PHE A 224 -1.77 -16.16 8.19
C PHE A 224 -1.31 -16.83 9.50
N GLY A 225 -2.26 -17.46 10.22
CA GLY A 225 -1.98 -18.22 11.44
C GLY A 225 -1.23 -17.42 12.50
N ASP A 226 -0.20 -17.98 13.10
CA ASP A 226 0.57 -17.36 14.17
C ASP A 226 1.29 -16.08 13.74
N ARG A 227 1.66 -16.00 12.47
CA ARG A 227 2.27 -14.80 11.90
C ARG A 227 1.30 -13.61 11.89
N ARG A 228 0.04 -13.82 11.52
CA ARG A 228 -0.99 -12.79 11.61
C ARG A 228 -1.15 -12.28 13.04
N LYS A 229 -1.16 -13.20 14.02
CA LYS A 229 -1.21 -12.82 15.45
C LYS A 229 -0.01 -11.97 15.85
N ALA A 230 1.20 -12.32 15.39
CA ALA A 230 2.40 -11.55 15.65
C ALA A 230 2.31 -10.13 15.05
N ILE A 231 1.88 -9.99 13.80
CA ILE A 231 1.72 -8.68 13.15
C ILE A 231 0.62 -7.85 13.84
N LEU A 232 -0.50 -8.45 14.24
CA LEU A 232 -1.54 -7.76 15.01
C LEU A 232 -0.99 -7.26 16.36
N GLN A 233 -0.12 -8.04 17.01
CA GLN A 233 0.55 -7.63 18.24
C GLN A 233 1.52 -6.46 18.00
N ASP A 234 2.23 -6.46 16.87
CA ASP A 234 3.12 -5.36 16.48
C ASP A 234 2.31 -4.07 16.22
N LEU A 235 1.15 -4.20 15.57
CA LEU A 235 0.21 -3.10 15.39
C LEU A 235 -0.35 -2.59 16.73
N ALA A 236 -0.63 -3.48 17.69
CA ALA A 236 -1.07 -3.09 19.02
C ALA A 236 0.01 -2.31 19.77
N ILE A 237 1.25 -2.76 19.71
CA ILE A 237 2.40 -2.06 20.30
C ILE A 237 2.58 -0.68 19.67
N LEU A 238 2.50 -0.60 18.33
CA LEU A 238 2.64 0.65 17.60
C LEU A 238 1.53 1.66 17.94
N THR A 239 0.29 1.20 18.00
CA THR A 239 -0.89 2.08 18.19
C THR A 239 -1.27 2.30 19.65
N GLY A 240 -0.62 1.59 20.59
CA GLY A 240 -0.93 1.64 22.01
C GLY A 240 -2.27 0.98 22.38
N GLY A 241 -2.82 0.15 21.49
CA GLY A 241 -4.06 -0.61 21.70
C GLY A 241 -3.81 -2.03 22.16
N GLN A 242 -4.88 -2.83 22.13
CA GLN A 242 -4.85 -4.25 22.45
C GLN A 242 -5.42 -5.07 21.29
N VAL A 243 -4.85 -6.25 21.07
CA VAL A 243 -5.46 -7.24 20.16
C VAL A 243 -6.62 -7.92 20.89
N ILE A 244 -7.81 -7.78 20.34
CA ILE A 244 -8.98 -8.48 20.87
C ILE A 244 -8.93 -9.90 20.35
N SER A 245 -8.77 -10.87 21.27
CA SER A 245 -8.63 -12.29 20.98
C SER A 245 -9.53 -13.13 21.88
N GLU A 246 -10.34 -13.98 21.28
CA GLU A 246 -11.19 -14.90 22.03
C GLU A 246 -10.35 -15.95 22.77
N GLU A 247 -9.18 -16.32 22.25
CA GLU A 247 -8.25 -17.23 22.92
C GLU A 247 -7.75 -16.66 24.27
N LEU A 248 -7.67 -15.32 24.37
CA LEU A 248 -7.32 -14.62 25.60
C LEU A 248 -8.55 -14.32 26.48
N GLY A 249 -9.73 -14.83 26.11
CA GLY A 249 -10.98 -14.60 26.83
C GLY A 249 -11.62 -13.23 26.58
N MET A 250 -11.11 -12.47 25.60
CA MET A 250 -11.67 -11.19 25.20
C MET A 250 -12.75 -11.39 24.15
N LYS A 251 -13.92 -10.78 24.36
CA LYS A 251 -15.01 -10.80 23.38
C LYS A 251 -15.15 -9.44 22.73
N LEU A 252 -15.44 -9.43 21.45
CA LEU A 252 -15.63 -8.21 20.67
C LEU A 252 -16.75 -7.33 21.24
N GLU A 253 -17.80 -7.94 21.80
CA GLU A 253 -18.94 -7.28 22.45
C GLU A 253 -18.57 -6.46 23.70
N ASN A 254 -17.48 -6.86 24.36
CA ASN A 254 -16.99 -6.20 25.59
C ASN A 254 -15.85 -5.20 25.31
N THR A 255 -15.56 -4.93 24.05
CA THR A 255 -14.49 -4.00 23.68
C THR A 255 -14.89 -2.57 24.00
N THR A 256 -14.04 -1.88 24.74
CA THR A 256 -14.19 -0.46 25.08
C THR A 256 -13.23 0.39 24.27
N VAL A 257 -13.48 1.70 24.21
CA VAL A 257 -12.63 2.66 23.49
C VAL A 257 -11.19 2.66 24.01
N ASP A 258 -10.98 2.39 25.29
CA ASP A 258 -9.66 2.35 25.93
C ASP A 258 -8.80 1.15 25.46
N MET A 259 -9.42 0.13 24.89
CA MET A 259 -8.72 -1.02 24.29
C MET A 259 -8.30 -0.75 22.85
N LEU A 260 -8.86 0.30 22.21
CA LEU A 260 -8.53 0.67 20.85
C LEU A 260 -7.18 1.37 20.81
N GLY A 261 -6.40 1.02 19.78
CA GLY A 261 -5.22 1.79 19.45
C GLY A 261 -5.59 3.15 18.83
N THR A 262 -4.62 4.04 18.76
CA THR A 262 -4.75 5.33 18.07
C THR A 262 -3.49 5.62 17.26
N ALA A 263 -3.65 6.42 16.21
CA ALA A 263 -2.55 6.93 15.41
C ALA A 263 -2.81 8.39 15.05
N LYS A 264 -1.78 9.12 14.66
CA LYS A 264 -1.93 10.50 14.18
C LYS A 264 -2.65 10.52 12.84
N ARG A 265 -2.30 9.60 11.95
CA ARG A 265 -2.90 9.47 10.62
C ARG A 265 -2.88 8.02 10.15
N VAL A 266 -3.88 7.65 9.37
CA VAL A 266 -3.94 6.38 8.64
C VAL A 266 -4.30 6.67 7.20
N VAL A 267 -3.53 6.07 6.28
CA VAL A 267 -3.78 6.11 4.84
C VAL A 267 -3.96 4.68 4.33
N VAL A 268 -5.11 4.42 3.72
CA VAL A 268 -5.43 3.12 3.15
C VAL A 268 -5.65 3.28 1.66
N THR A 269 -4.83 2.59 0.88
CA THR A 269 -4.97 2.48 -0.58
C THR A 269 -5.75 1.22 -0.95
N LYS A 270 -5.83 0.91 -2.21
CA LYS A 270 -6.41 -0.35 -2.69
C LYS A 270 -5.61 -1.58 -2.24
N ASP A 271 -4.30 -1.45 -2.12
CA ASP A 271 -3.37 -2.57 -1.92
C ASP A 271 -2.64 -2.51 -0.58
N ASP A 272 -2.48 -1.31 0.00
CA ASP A 272 -1.67 -1.07 1.19
C ASP A 272 -2.42 -0.29 2.27
N THR A 273 -1.99 -0.48 3.52
CA THR A 273 -2.39 0.34 4.67
C THR A 273 -1.15 0.86 5.36
N THR A 274 -1.08 2.18 5.54
CA THR A 274 0.00 2.89 6.24
C THR A 274 -0.55 3.53 7.51
N ILE A 275 0.01 3.17 8.65
CA ILE A 275 -0.27 3.79 9.97
C ILE A 275 0.91 4.69 10.30
N ILE A 276 0.64 5.97 10.54
CA ILE A 276 1.64 7.00 10.75
C ILE A 276 1.51 7.53 12.17
N ASP A 277 2.64 7.55 12.88
CA ASP A 277 2.76 8.10 14.25
C ASP A 277 1.71 7.48 15.21
N GLY A 278 1.89 6.18 15.49
CA GLY A 278 1.06 5.45 16.45
C GLY A 278 1.29 5.97 17.88
N ALA A 279 0.27 5.89 18.73
CA ALA A 279 0.32 6.37 20.12
C ALA A 279 1.00 5.38 21.10
N GLY A 280 1.71 4.36 20.59
CA GLY A 280 2.44 3.40 21.41
C GLY A 280 3.62 4.01 22.16
N ASP A 281 4.04 3.34 23.23
CA ASP A 281 5.23 3.74 23.98
C ASP A 281 6.49 3.49 23.14
N LYS A 282 7.27 4.55 22.92
CA LYS A 282 8.51 4.48 22.12
C LYS A 282 9.51 3.47 22.66
N ALA A 283 9.61 3.31 23.98
CA ALA A 283 10.53 2.33 24.56
C ALA A 283 10.09 0.89 24.26
N VAL A 284 8.80 0.61 24.24
CA VAL A 284 8.24 -0.70 23.88
C VAL A 284 8.41 -0.97 22.40
N ILE A 285 8.19 0.02 21.54
CA ILE A 285 8.40 -0.06 20.09
C ILE A 285 9.86 -0.39 19.78
N GLU A 286 10.82 0.33 20.38
CA GLU A 286 12.25 0.08 20.17
C GLU A 286 12.70 -1.30 20.68
N ALA A 287 12.17 -1.74 21.82
CA ALA A 287 12.43 -3.08 22.31
C ALA A 287 11.92 -4.15 21.32
N ARG A 288 10.74 -3.94 20.74
CA ARG A 288 10.16 -4.85 19.73
C ARG A 288 10.95 -4.84 18.43
N LYS A 289 11.35 -3.68 17.92
CA LYS A 289 12.25 -3.56 16.75
C LYS A 289 13.55 -4.35 16.97
N THR A 290 14.15 -4.24 18.16
CA THR A 290 15.36 -4.98 18.49
C THR A 290 15.14 -6.49 18.51
N GLN A 291 13.97 -6.94 18.99
CA GLN A 291 13.60 -8.34 18.96
C GLN A 291 13.44 -8.86 17.53
N ILE A 292 12.71 -8.15 16.67
CA ILE A 292 12.51 -8.51 15.26
C ILE A 292 13.84 -8.58 14.53
N LYS A 293 14.77 -7.62 14.73
CA LYS A 293 16.11 -7.67 14.14
C LYS A 293 16.86 -8.95 14.53
N LYS A 294 16.78 -9.38 15.78
CA LYS A 294 17.38 -10.64 16.24
C LYS A 294 16.72 -11.88 15.64
N GLU A 295 15.42 -11.82 15.36
CA GLU A 295 14.68 -12.88 14.68
C GLU A 295 15.08 -12.99 13.21
N ILE A 296 15.28 -11.86 12.52
CA ILE A 296 15.80 -11.79 11.15
C ILE A 296 17.19 -12.46 11.05
N GLU A 297 18.09 -12.17 12.00
CA GLU A 297 19.43 -12.77 12.03
C GLU A 297 19.40 -14.29 12.25
N LYS A 298 18.42 -14.80 12.98
CA LYS A 298 18.29 -16.23 13.30
C LYS A 298 17.53 -17.03 12.24
N THR A 299 16.73 -16.36 11.44
CA THR A 299 15.86 -17.00 10.45
C THR A 299 16.70 -17.53 9.28
N THR A 300 16.52 -18.81 8.96
CA THR A 300 17.14 -19.49 7.82
C THR A 300 16.28 -19.47 6.56
N SER A 301 15.03 -19.09 6.67
CA SER A 301 14.05 -18.97 5.58
C SER A 301 14.13 -17.58 4.94
N ASP A 302 14.46 -17.52 3.65
CA ASP A 302 14.49 -16.26 2.91
C ASP A 302 13.10 -15.59 2.87
N TYR A 303 12.03 -16.39 2.77
CA TYR A 303 10.67 -15.91 2.83
C TYR A 303 10.32 -15.24 4.18
N ASP A 304 10.74 -15.87 5.30
CA ASP A 304 10.49 -15.29 6.62
C ASP A 304 11.32 -14.04 6.85
N ARG A 305 12.55 -14.01 6.31
CA ARG A 305 13.42 -12.84 6.36
C ARG A 305 12.80 -11.65 5.65
N GLU A 306 12.35 -11.83 4.40
CA GLU A 306 11.67 -10.80 3.60
C GLU A 306 10.42 -10.22 4.29
N LYS A 307 9.71 -11.05 5.04
CA LYS A 307 8.51 -10.61 5.75
C LYS A 307 8.75 -10.00 7.12
N LEU A 308 9.89 -10.20 7.73
CA LEU A 308 10.30 -9.59 9.00
C LEU A 308 11.04 -8.25 8.79
N GLN A 309 11.59 -8.02 7.60
CA GLN A 309 12.12 -6.74 7.14
C GLN A 309 11.00 -5.73 6.91
#